data_1b61199fc8356d4791d9632c38ff3de3
#
_entry.id   1b61199fc8356d4791d9632c38ff3de3
#
_cell.length_a   1.000
_cell.length_b   1.000
_cell.length_c   1.000
_cell.angle_alpha   90.00
_cell.angle_beta   90.00
_cell.angle_gamma   90.00
#
_symmetry.space_group_name_H-M   'P 1'
#
loop_
_entity.id
_entity.type
_entity.pdbx_description
1 polymer ?
#
loop_
_entity_poly.entity_id
_entity_poly.type
_entity_poly.pdbx_seq_one_letter_code
_entity_poly.pdbx_strand_id
1 'polypeptide(L)' 'MKSRSDDLHFLLSVVDSGSFSSAAEQLDVSVTRVSRAVSRLEQSLNTT' A
#
# COMPACT_ATOMS: atom_id res chain seq x y z
N MET A 1 -8.81 13.62 -0.22
CA MET A 1 -9.29 12.77 -1.29
C MET A 1 -8.35 11.59 -1.51
N LYS A 2 -8.90 10.42 -1.60
CA LYS A 2 -8.11 9.24 -1.86
C LYS A 2 -7.65 9.21 -3.29
N SER A 3 -6.38 8.95 -3.49
CA SER A 3 -5.83 8.99 -4.83
C SER A 3 -4.77 7.92 -4.97
N ARG A 4 -4.25 7.80 -6.17
CA ARG A 4 -3.14 6.89 -6.42
C ARG A 4 -1.93 7.22 -5.58
N SER A 5 -1.78 8.48 -5.23
CA SER A 5 -0.65 8.91 -4.42
C SER A 5 -0.65 8.21 -3.07
N ASP A 6 -1.84 8.03 -2.48
CA ASP A 6 -1.94 7.34 -1.21
C ASP A 6 -1.55 5.89 -1.34
N ASP A 7 -2.06 5.21 -2.36
CA ASP A 7 -1.75 3.80 -2.58
C ASP A 7 -0.26 3.62 -2.88
N LEU A 8 0.30 4.53 -3.64
CA LEU A 8 1.72 4.48 -3.96
C LEU A 8 2.55 4.67 -2.70
N HIS A 9 2.11 5.55 -1.82
CA HIS A 9 2.79 5.77 -0.56
C HIS A 9 2.82 4.49 0.28
N PHE A 10 1.69 3.77 0.33
CA PHE A 10 1.65 2.50 1.02
C PHE A 10 2.63 1.49 0.41
N LEU A 11 2.65 1.43 -0.91
CA LEU A 11 3.55 0.52 -1.60
C LEU A 11 5.01 0.81 -1.28
N LEU A 12 5.36 2.09 -1.31
CA LEU A 12 6.72 2.50 -0.99
C LEU A 12 7.10 2.12 0.44
N SER A 13 6.16 2.25 1.36
CA SER A 13 6.41 1.87 2.75
C SER A 13 6.66 0.37 2.87
N VAL A 14 5.92 -0.43 2.11
CA VAL A 14 6.11 -1.88 2.11
C VAL A 14 7.49 -2.24 1.58
N VAL A 15 7.87 -1.64 0.47
CA VAL A 15 9.16 -1.92 -0.13
C VAL A 15 10.30 -1.50 0.81
N ASP A 16 10.15 -0.33 1.39
CA ASP A 16 11.19 0.21 2.25
C ASP A 16 11.34 -0.58 3.54
N SER A 17 10.23 -0.99 4.13
CA SER A 17 10.25 -1.71 5.41
C SER A 17 10.46 -3.22 5.24
N GLY A 18 10.19 -3.73 4.06
CA GLY A 18 10.41 -5.14 3.76
C GLY A 18 9.23 -6.05 4.04
N SER A 19 8.15 -5.55 4.59
CA SER A 19 6.97 -6.39 4.84
C SER A 19 5.73 -5.54 5.06
N PHE A 20 4.59 -6.16 4.84
CA PHE A 20 3.30 -5.50 5.09
C PHE A 20 3.14 -5.15 6.56
N SER A 21 3.56 -6.06 7.44
CA SER A 21 3.42 -5.83 8.89
C SER A 21 4.22 -4.60 9.32
N SER A 22 5.45 -4.50 8.88
CA SER A 22 6.29 -3.36 9.24
C SER A 22 5.73 -2.07 8.68
N ALA A 23 5.25 -2.11 7.43
CA ALA A 23 4.67 -0.93 6.81
C ALA A 23 3.43 -0.47 7.57
N ALA A 24 2.59 -1.42 7.98
CA ALA A 24 1.38 -1.11 8.72
C ALA A 24 1.72 -0.44 10.04
N GLU A 25 2.75 -0.91 10.71
CA GLU A 25 3.18 -0.31 11.96
C GLU A 25 3.69 1.12 11.75
N GLN A 26 4.49 1.31 10.73
CA GLN A 26 5.04 2.63 10.44
C GLN A 26 3.96 3.64 10.12
N LEU A 27 2.93 3.20 9.42
CA LEU A 27 1.84 4.07 8.98
C LEU A 27 0.69 4.11 9.97
N ASP A 28 0.78 3.31 11.05
CA ASP A 28 -0.25 3.25 12.08
C ASP A 28 -1.60 2.86 11.50
N VAL A 29 -1.59 1.84 10.65
CA VAL A 29 -2.80 1.30 10.05
C VAL A 29 -2.76 -0.22 10.14
N SER A 30 -3.87 -0.87 9.77
CA SER A 30 -3.91 -2.32 9.79
C SER A 30 -3.20 -2.91 8.59
N VAL A 31 -2.73 -4.14 8.73
CA VAL A 31 -2.09 -4.86 7.63
C VAL A 31 -3.06 -5.02 6.47
N THR A 32 -4.34 -5.29 6.78
CA THR A 32 -5.36 -5.43 5.75
C THR A 32 -5.46 -4.17 4.90
N ARG A 33 -5.36 -3.02 5.53
CA ARG A 33 -5.46 -1.76 4.82
C ARG A 33 -4.29 -1.59 3.85
N VAL A 34 -3.09 -1.92 4.29
CA VAL A 34 -1.92 -1.85 3.43
C VAL A 34 -2.05 -2.81 2.27
N SER A 35 -2.48 -4.04 2.55
CA SER A 35 -2.65 -5.06 1.53
C SER A 35 -3.66 -4.63 0.47
N ARG A 36 -4.76 -4.03 0.89
CA ARG A 36 -5.78 -3.56 -0.04
C ARG A 36 -5.27 -2.45 -0.93
N ALA A 37 -4.49 -1.55 -0.36
CA ALA A 37 -3.93 -0.45 -1.15
C ALA A 37 -3.02 -0.99 -2.24
N VAL A 38 -2.18 -1.96 -1.90
CA VAL A 38 -1.28 -2.57 -2.88
C VAL A 38 -2.06 -3.31 -3.95
N SER A 39 -3.11 -4.03 -3.54
CA SER A 39 -3.95 -4.76 -4.50
C SER A 39 -4.60 -3.81 -5.50
N ARG A 40 -5.08 -2.67 -5.03
CA ARG A 40 -5.68 -1.68 -5.93
C ARG A 40 -4.69 -1.18 -6.94
N LEU A 41 -3.46 -0.95 -6.52
CA LEU A 41 -2.42 -0.52 -7.45
C LEU A 41 -2.15 -1.57 -8.50
N GLU A 42 -2.05 -2.81 -8.08
CA GLU A 42 -1.79 -3.90 -9.00
C GLU A 42 -2.90 -4.03 -10.04
N GLN A 43 -4.15 -3.90 -9.59
CA GLN A 43 -5.28 -3.96 -10.51
C GLN A 43 -5.26 -2.80 -11.49
N SER A 44 -4.92 -1.63 -11.00
CA SER A 44 -4.84 -0.45 -11.85
C SER A 44 -3.80 -0.63 -12.95
N LEU A 45 -2.68 -1.25 -12.63
CA LEU A 45 -1.62 -1.48 -13.61
C LEU A 45 -2.01 -2.55 -14.61
N ASN A 46 -2.82 -3.51 -14.19
CA ASN A 46 -3.23 -4.60 -15.07
C ASN A 46 -4.37 -4.24 -15.99
N THR A 47 -5.11 -3.21 -15.67
CA THR A 47 -6.34 -2.86 -16.38
C THR A 47 -6.10 -1.89 -17.51
N THR A 48 -5.08 -1.88 -18.13
CA THR A 48 -4.78 -0.90 -19.16
C THR A 48 -5.71 -0.93 -20.34
#